data_6374e57c012062f959dac946ff61ad8f
#
_entry.id   6374e57c012062f959dac946ff61ad8f
#
_cell.length_a   1.000
_cell.length_b   1.000
_cell.length_c   1.000
_cell.angle_alpha   90.00
_cell.angle_beta   90.00
_cell.angle_gamma   90.00
#
_symmetry.space_group_name_H-M   'P 1'
#
loop_
_entity.id
_entity.type
_entity.pdbx_description
1 polymer ?
#
loop_
_entity_poly.entity_id
_entity_poly.type
_entity_poly.pdbx_seq_one_letter_code
_entity_poly.pdbx_strand_id
1 'polypeptide(L)'
;IDTSEAEKIPEVVKIVTGKEFPYRFGLYMKDRFVFAQDRVRFVGEQIAAVVARCPKAAKRAAKLVKVDYTPLPKITNQMEALEEDTLLIHENLGEYEHVPWFFPKAKTNIAHWRKTKKGDVEKAFEESDFVLEDTYHVPRYSHCAIEPHAAIGKYDYSGRLIIWASS
;
A
#
# COMPACT_ATOMS: atom_id res chain seq x y z
N ILE A 1 11.92 6.75 -14.53
CA ILE A 1 11.49 8.06 -13.99
C ILE A 1 12.47 9.10 -14.49
N ASP A 2 11.98 10.14 -15.19
CA ASP A 2 12.78 11.27 -15.66
C ASP A 2 12.31 12.54 -14.93
N THR A 3 13.20 13.15 -14.15
CA THR A 3 12.97 14.33 -13.34
C THR A 3 13.60 15.60 -13.93
N SER A 4 14.33 15.48 -15.06
CA SER A 4 15.20 16.52 -15.61
C SER A 4 14.50 17.85 -15.87
N GLU A 5 13.27 17.83 -16.39
CA GLU A 5 12.50 19.05 -16.64
C GLU A 5 11.94 19.66 -15.36
N ALA A 6 11.61 18.84 -14.39
CA ALA A 6 11.12 19.31 -13.09
C ALA A 6 12.23 19.99 -12.28
N GLU A 7 13.45 19.50 -12.36
CA GLU A 7 14.65 20.05 -11.69
C GLU A 7 15.07 21.44 -12.23
N LYS A 8 14.68 21.79 -13.44
CA LYS A 8 14.97 23.13 -14.02
C LYS A 8 14.16 24.26 -13.40
N ILE A 9 13.14 23.94 -12.60
CA ILE A 9 12.34 24.97 -11.90
C ILE A 9 13.17 25.51 -10.73
N PRO A 10 13.48 26.82 -10.70
CA PRO A 10 14.41 27.39 -9.69
C PRO A 10 13.98 27.21 -8.24
N GLU A 11 12.66 27.12 -8.01
CA GLU A 11 12.09 26.95 -6.67
C GLU A 11 12.08 25.49 -6.22
N VAL A 12 12.41 24.54 -7.07
CA VAL A 12 12.54 23.12 -6.69
C VAL A 12 13.80 22.94 -5.87
N VAL A 13 13.66 22.38 -4.69
CA VAL A 13 14.76 22.11 -3.77
C VAL A 13 15.30 20.71 -3.97
N LYS A 14 14.40 19.74 -4.11
CA LYS A 14 14.74 18.32 -4.30
C LYS A 14 13.57 17.55 -4.87
N ILE A 15 13.89 16.53 -5.66
CA ILE A 15 12.94 15.47 -6.03
C ILE A 15 13.43 14.19 -5.39
N VAL A 16 12.55 13.49 -4.69
CA VAL A 16 12.85 12.26 -3.96
C VAL A 16 12.08 11.12 -4.62
N THR A 17 12.78 10.03 -4.88
CA THR A 17 12.23 8.81 -5.48
C THR A 17 12.45 7.62 -4.55
N GLY A 18 12.02 6.44 -4.96
CA GLY A 18 12.29 5.23 -4.22
C GLY A 18 13.77 4.92 -4.01
N LYS A 19 14.66 5.40 -4.88
CA LYS A 19 16.11 5.19 -4.76
C LYS A 19 16.70 5.81 -3.49
N GLU A 20 16.22 7.01 -3.13
CA GLU A 20 16.67 7.71 -1.94
C GLU A 20 15.94 7.26 -0.68
N PHE A 21 14.80 6.58 -0.84
CA PHE A 21 13.93 6.21 0.28
C PHE A 21 13.53 4.73 0.25
N PRO A 22 14.47 3.79 0.44
CA PRO A 22 14.24 2.34 0.34
C PRO A 22 13.56 1.75 1.59
N TYR A 23 12.84 2.56 2.36
CA TYR A 23 12.21 2.12 3.59
C TYR A 23 10.81 1.57 3.36
N ARG A 24 10.54 0.43 3.98
CA ARG A 24 9.21 -0.18 4.02
C ARG A 24 8.45 0.28 5.25
N PHE A 25 7.14 0.36 5.12
CA PHE A 25 6.22 0.63 6.21
C PHE A 25 4.95 -0.20 6.07
N GLY A 26 4.17 -0.26 7.14
CA GLY A 26 2.88 -0.95 7.20
C GLY A 26 2.49 -1.16 8.65
N LEU A 27 1.19 -1.17 8.93
CA LEU A 27 0.67 -1.28 10.29
C LEU A 27 0.81 -2.70 10.85
N TYR A 28 0.44 -3.70 10.06
CA TYR A 28 0.49 -5.11 10.45
C TYR A 28 1.63 -5.86 9.79
N MET A 29 2.00 -5.46 8.59
CA MET A 29 3.08 -6.02 7.80
C MET A 29 3.76 -4.90 7.01
N LYS A 30 5.09 -4.87 6.97
CA LYS A 30 5.85 -3.85 6.22
C LYS A 30 5.95 -4.25 4.74
N ASP A 31 4.83 -4.20 4.04
CA ASP A 31 4.68 -4.61 2.64
C ASP A 31 4.79 -3.46 1.63
N ARG A 32 4.75 -2.20 2.09
CA ARG A 32 4.77 -1.00 1.25
C ARG A 32 6.07 -0.24 1.35
N PHE A 33 6.49 0.34 0.23
CA PHE A 33 7.51 1.38 0.24
C PHE A 33 6.87 2.77 0.35
N VAL A 34 7.62 3.74 0.86
CA VAL A 34 7.21 5.16 0.83
C VAL A 34 7.07 5.64 -0.62
N PHE A 35 8.00 5.23 -1.48
CA PHE A 35 7.91 5.39 -2.94
C PHE A 35 8.22 4.06 -3.59
N ALA A 36 7.47 3.72 -4.64
CA ALA A 36 7.70 2.51 -5.40
C ALA A 36 9.17 2.38 -5.84
N GLN A 37 9.74 1.19 -5.72
CA GLN A 37 11.14 0.93 -6.04
C GLN A 37 11.29 0.47 -7.50
N ASP A 38 10.90 -0.76 -7.75
CA ASP A 38 11.06 -1.49 -9.00
C ASP A 38 9.77 -1.56 -9.81
N ARG A 39 8.63 -1.57 -9.14
CA ARG A 39 7.29 -1.66 -9.75
C ARG A 39 6.23 -0.98 -8.90
N VAL A 40 5.15 -0.57 -9.56
CA VAL A 40 3.91 -0.13 -8.94
C VAL A 40 2.92 -1.29 -8.90
N ARG A 41 2.22 -1.45 -7.79
CA ARG A 41 1.31 -2.59 -7.55
C ARG A 41 -0.16 -2.22 -7.59
N PHE A 42 -0.46 -0.92 -7.46
CA PHE A 42 -1.84 -0.43 -7.52
C PHE A 42 -1.89 1.02 -8.00
N VAL A 43 -3.06 1.43 -8.49
CA VAL A 43 -3.29 2.81 -8.93
C VAL A 43 -3.24 3.75 -7.73
N GLY A 44 -2.38 4.79 -7.80
CA GLY A 44 -2.17 5.75 -6.71
C GLY A 44 -0.97 5.42 -5.81
N GLU A 45 -0.21 4.36 -6.08
CA GLU A 45 1.06 4.13 -5.38
C GLU A 45 2.04 5.27 -5.69
N GLN A 46 2.66 5.82 -4.64
CA GLN A 46 3.57 6.96 -4.77
C GLN A 46 4.86 6.54 -5.47
N ILE A 47 5.32 7.37 -6.41
CA ILE A 47 6.54 7.12 -7.21
C ILE A 47 7.63 8.10 -6.85
N ALA A 48 7.27 9.35 -6.63
CA ALA A 48 8.20 10.44 -6.32
C ALA A 48 7.50 11.54 -5.52
N ALA A 49 8.29 12.34 -4.82
CA ALA A 49 7.83 13.57 -4.20
C ALA A 49 8.70 14.76 -4.64
N VAL A 50 8.07 15.88 -4.89
CA VAL A 50 8.74 17.14 -5.21
C VAL A 50 8.73 18.07 -4.02
N VAL A 51 9.91 18.47 -3.58
CA VAL A 51 10.12 19.47 -2.54
C VAL A 51 10.44 20.81 -3.22
N ALA A 52 9.65 21.82 -2.97
CA ALA A 52 9.85 23.15 -3.54
C ALA A 52 9.57 24.26 -2.50
N ARG A 53 10.06 25.47 -2.76
CA ARG A 53 9.94 26.61 -1.87
C ARG A 53 8.51 27.14 -1.76
N CYS A 54 7.62 26.79 -2.70
CA CYS A 54 6.20 27.15 -2.64
C CYS A 54 5.31 26.07 -3.28
N PRO A 55 4.02 25.95 -2.87
CA PRO A 55 3.11 24.95 -3.39
C PRO A 55 2.86 25.04 -4.90
N LYS A 56 2.88 26.25 -5.46
CA LYS A 56 2.70 26.47 -6.92
C LYS A 56 3.84 25.83 -7.72
N ALA A 57 5.08 26.00 -7.29
CA ALA A 57 6.25 25.40 -7.92
C ALA A 57 6.24 23.88 -7.76
N ALA A 58 5.92 23.36 -6.57
CA ALA A 58 5.81 21.92 -6.33
C ALA A 58 4.80 21.26 -7.26
N LYS A 59 3.58 21.83 -7.39
CA LYS A 59 2.53 21.32 -8.29
C LYS A 59 2.94 21.38 -9.77
N ARG A 60 3.64 22.45 -10.18
CA ARG A 60 4.15 22.58 -11.55
C ARG A 60 5.23 21.55 -11.85
N ALA A 61 6.19 21.39 -10.95
CA ALA A 61 7.27 20.43 -11.09
C ALA A 61 6.77 18.97 -11.08
N ALA A 62 5.84 18.63 -10.21
CA ALA A 62 5.26 17.28 -10.17
C ALA A 62 4.62 16.87 -11.51
N LYS A 63 4.05 17.81 -12.28
CA LYS A 63 3.50 17.55 -13.62
C LYS A 63 4.57 17.35 -14.69
N LEU A 64 5.80 17.75 -14.44
CA LEU A 64 6.93 17.60 -15.36
C LEU A 64 7.75 16.35 -15.11
N VAL A 65 7.52 15.66 -13.99
CA VAL A 65 8.10 14.32 -13.76
C VAL A 65 7.46 13.35 -14.76
N LYS A 66 8.29 12.73 -15.57
CA LYS A 66 7.85 11.72 -16.54
C LYS A 66 8.13 10.32 -16.02
N VAL A 67 7.20 9.43 -16.25
CA VAL A 67 7.33 8.02 -15.88
C VAL A 67 6.96 7.15 -17.06
N ASP A 68 7.91 6.36 -17.50
CA ASP A 68 7.66 5.34 -18.51
C ASP A 68 7.31 4.03 -17.82
N TYR A 69 6.18 3.45 -18.20
CA TYR A 69 5.67 2.22 -17.61
C TYR A 69 5.78 1.07 -18.60
N THR A 70 6.33 -0.04 -18.13
CA THR A 70 6.20 -1.34 -18.79
C THR A 70 5.02 -2.07 -18.12
N PRO A 71 3.89 -2.24 -18.81
CA PRO A 71 2.74 -2.94 -18.24
C PRO A 71 3.07 -4.37 -17.85
N LEU A 72 2.67 -4.78 -16.65
CA LEU A 72 2.71 -6.15 -16.17
C LEU A 72 1.29 -6.76 -16.23
N PRO A 73 1.16 -8.09 -16.23
CA PRO A 73 -0.13 -8.74 -16.02
C PRO A 73 -0.79 -8.21 -14.75
N LYS A 74 -2.10 -8.07 -14.78
CA LYS A 74 -2.89 -7.50 -13.68
C LYS A 74 -3.84 -8.53 -13.09
N ILE A 75 -4.06 -8.44 -11.79
CA ILE A 75 -5.12 -9.16 -11.09
C ILE A 75 -6.11 -8.11 -10.58
N THR A 76 -7.37 -8.24 -10.96
CA THR A 76 -8.45 -7.33 -10.55
C THR A 76 -9.56 -8.02 -9.77
N ASN A 77 -9.53 -9.35 -9.72
CA ASN A 77 -10.49 -10.18 -9.00
C ASN A 77 -9.77 -10.94 -7.87
N GLN A 78 -10.35 -10.86 -6.70
CA GLN A 78 -9.79 -11.56 -5.52
C GLN A 78 -9.85 -13.09 -5.63
N MET A 79 -10.79 -13.65 -6.37
CA MET A 79 -10.86 -15.09 -6.58
C MET A 79 -9.75 -15.57 -7.49
N GLU A 80 -9.47 -14.83 -8.58
CA GLU A 80 -8.30 -15.06 -9.44
C GLU A 80 -6.98 -15.00 -8.65
N ALA A 81 -6.89 -14.09 -7.67
CA ALA A 81 -5.72 -13.97 -6.81
C ALA A 81 -5.48 -15.19 -5.89
N LEU A 82 -6.47 -16.05 -5.69
CA LEU A 82 -6.38 -17.26 -4.86
C LEU A 82 -6.01 -18.52 -5.66
N GLU A 83 -6.01 -18.46 -6.99
CA GLU A 83 -5.64 -19.58 -7.85
C GLU A 83 -4.16 -19.96 -7.66
N GLU A 84 -3.83 -21.24 -7.77
CA GLU A 84 -2.48 -21.76 -7.46
C GLU A 84 -1.39 -21.18 -8.34
N ASP A 85 -1.65 -21.02 -9.64
CA ASP A 85 -0.68 -20.55 -10.65
C ASP A 85 -0.83 -19.04 -10.96
N THR A 86 -1.50 -18.29 -10.10
CA THR A 86 -1.71 -16.87 -10.33
C THR A 86 -0.45 -16.05 -10.12
N LEU A 87 -0.40 -14.88 -10.76
CA LEU A 87 0.67 -13.89 -10.55
C LEU A 87 0.76 -13.48 -9.07
N LEU A 88 1.95 -13.49 -8.51
CA LEU A 88 2.19 -12.97 -7.17
C LEU A 88 2.32 -11.43 -7.20
N ILE A 89 1.45 -10.74 -6.48
CA ILE A 89 1.51 -9.27 -6.32
C ILE A 89 2.70 -8.90 -5.42
N HIS A 90 2.95 -9.72 -4.39
CA HIS A 90 4.10 -9.61 -3.49
C HIS A 90 4.87 -10.94 -3.48
N GLU A 91 5.93 -11.02 -4.26
CA GLU A 91 6.74 -12.23 -4.39
C GLU A 91 7.35 -12.69 -3.05
N ASN A 92 7.69 -11.73 -2.20
CA ASN A 92 8.33 -11.96 -0.89
C ASN A 92 7.33 -11.84 0.28
N LEU A 93 6.05 -12.14 0.06
CA LEU A 93 5.00 -11.95 1.06
C LEU A 93 5.32 -12.58 2.44
N GLY A 94 5.92 -13.77 2.45
CA GLY A 94 6.28 -14.46 3.70
C GLY A 94 7.55 -13.96 4.40
N GLU A 95 8.30 -13.04 3.77
CA GLU A 95 9.59 -12.53 4.27
C GLU A 95 9.45 -11.13 4.91
N TYR A 96 8.30 -10.48 4.73
CA TYR A 96 8.09 -9.15 5.29
C TYR A 96 7.99 -9.18 6.81
N GLU A 97 8.61 -8.21 7.46
CA GLU A 97 8.43 -7.99 8.89
C GLU A 97 6.95 -7.71 9.18
N HIS A 98 6.39 -8.45 10.14
CA HIS A 98 4.98 -8.33 10.51
C HIS A 98 4.78 -8.54 12.02
N VAL A 99 3.62 -8.10 12.52
CA VAL A 99 3.26 -8.33 13.94
C VAL A 99 2.97 -9.82 14.19
N PRO A 100 3.19 -10.33 15.41
CA PRO A 100 3.14 -11.77 15.70
C PRO A 100 1.80 -12.46 15.44
N TRP A 101 0.70 -11.71 15.39
CA TRP A 101 -0.65 -12.25 15.13
C TRP A 101 -1.11 -12.10 13.69
N PHE A 102 -0.24 -11.64 12.81
CA PHE A 102 -0.51 -11.53 11.37
C PHE A 102 0.19 -12.68 10.66
N PHE A 103 -0.54 -13.47 9.89
CA PHE A 103 -0.05 -14.73 9.31
C PHE A 103 -0.10 -14.67 7.78
N PRO A 104 0.90 -14.06 7.13
CA PRO A 104 1.00 -14.06 5.68
C PRO A 104 1.36 -15.46 5.18
N LYS A 105 0.77 -15.87 4.06
CA LYS A 105 1.05 -17.16 3.45
C LYS A 105 2.04 -16.98 2.31
N ALA A 106 3.28 -17.41 2.53
CA ALA A 106 4.34 -17.32 1.53
C ALA A 106 3.97 -17.99 0.20
N LYS A 107 4.45 -17.45 -0.92
CA LYS A 107 4.19 -17.92 -2.29
C LYS A 107 2.70 -17.93 -2.67
N THR A 108 1.91 -17.07 -2.07
CA THR A 108 0.50 -16.83 -2.40
C THR A 108 0.19 -15.33 -2.35
N ASN A 109 -1.01 -14.93 -2.76
CA ASN A 109 -1.52 -13.57 -2.55
C ASN A 109 -2.33 -13.43 -1.24
N ILE A 110 -2.25 -14.39 -0.33
CA ILE A 110 -2.97 -14.37 0.95
C ILE A 110 -2.14 -13.59 1.97
N ALA A 111 -2.48 -12.33 2.14
CA ALA A 111 -1.78 -11.44 3.08
C ALA A 111 -1.96 -11.85 4.54
N HIS A 112 -3.10 -12.41 4.89
CA HIS A 112 -3.38 -12.90 6.23
C HIS A 112 -4.37 -14.06 6.20
N TRP A 113 -4.07 -15.10 6.95
CA TRP A 113 -4.94 -16.25 7.11
C TRP A 113 -5.11 -16.61 8.58
N ARG A 114 -6.34 -16.72 9.05
CA ARG A 114 -6.64 -17.08 10.43
C ARG A 114 -7.78 -18.10 10.47
N LYS A 115 -7.60 -19.15 11.26
CA LYS A 115 -8.64 -20.12 11.58
C LYS A 115 -9.14 -19.88 13.02
N THR A 116 -10.45 -19.75 13.18
CA THR A 116 -11.10 -19.70 14.50
C THR A 116 -12.06 -20.85 14.57
N LYS A 117 -11.95 -21.66 15.60
CA LYS A 117 -12.87 -22.79 15.88
C LYS A 117 -13.42 -22.66 17.29
N LYS A 118 -14.74 -22.84 17.43
CA LYS A 118 -15.42 -22.92 18.73
C LYS A 118 -16.41 -24.08 18.71
N GLY A 119 -16.27 -25.01 19.66
CA GLY A 119 -17.09 -26.21 19.74
C GLY A 119 -16.72 -27.28 18.71
N ASP A 120 -17.62 -28.22 18.49
CA ASP A 120 -17.52 -29.29 17.52
C ASP A 120 -18.46 -28.99 16.34
N VAL A 121 -17.88 -28.51 15.23
CA VAL A 121 -18.64 -28.04 14.06
C VAL A 121 -19.25 -29.22 13.33
N GLU A 122 -18.52 -30.31 13.18
CA GLU A 122 -18.95 -31.51 12.48
C GLU A 122 -20.19 -32.10 13.17
N LYS A 123 -20.11 -32.28 14.49
CA LYS A 123 -21.24 -32.75 15.31
C LYS A 123 -22.45 -31.80 15.23
N ALA A 124 -22.22 -30.50 15.23
CA ALA A 124 -23.31 -29.52 15.12
C ALA A 124 -24.03 -29.63 13.77
N PHE A 125 -23.34 -29.91 12.68
CA PHE A 125 -23.98 -30.17 11.39
C PHE A 125 -24.80 -31.48 11.39
N GLU A 126 -24.26 -32.55 11.99
CA GLU A 126 -24.95 -33.84 12.09
C GLU A 126 -26.24 -33.78 12.95
N GLU A 127 -26.20 -32.97 14.01
CA GLU A 127 -27.32 -32.82 14.95
C GLU A 127 -28.36 -31.73 14.55
N SER A 128 -28.08 -30.99 13.45
CA SER A 128 -28.96 -29.90 13.01
C SER A 128 -30.15 -30.42 12.22
N ASP A 129 -31.36 -29.99 12.58
CA ASP A 129 -32.58 -30.30 11.84
C ASP A 129 -32.62 -29.64 10.45
N PHE A 130 -31.85 -28.57 10.27
CA PHE A 130 -31.80 -27.81 9.02
C PHE A 130 -30.41 -27.19 8.81
N VAL A 131 -29.89 -27.31 7.60
CA VAL A 131 -28.59 -26.69 7.19
C VAL A 131 -28.85 -25.78 5.98
N LEU A 132 -28.45 -24.53 6.09
CA LEU A 132 -28.47 -23.57 4.99
C LEU A 132 -27.02 -23.25 4.56
N GLU A 133 -26.76 -23.30 3.27
CA GLU A 133 -25.51 -22.86 2.67
C GLU A 133 -25.79 -21.78 1.63
N ASP A 134 -25.07 -20.65 1.70
CA ASP A 134 -25.22 -19.55 0.76
C ASP A 134 -23.92 -18.80 0.57
N THR A 135 -23.81 -18.05 -0.52
CA THR A 135 -22.65 -17.23 -0.85
C THR A 135 -23.02 -15.75 -0.82
N TYR A 136 -22.32 -14.98 0.02
CA TYR A 136 -22.54 -13.55 0.18
C TYR A 136 -21.38 -12.76 -0.43
N HIS A 137 -21.69 -11.79 -1.28
CA HIS A 137 -20.73 -10.88 -1.86
C HIS A 137 -20.84 -9.48 -1.25
N VAL A 138 -19.78 -9.03 -0.57
CA VAL A 138 -19.67 -7.68 -0.04
C VAL A 138 -18.69 -6.89 -0.88
N PRO A 139 -19.12 -5.81 -1.56
CA PRO A 139 -18.22 -4.98 -2.36
C PRO A 139 -17.24 -4.23 -1.47
N ARG A 140 -16.14 -3.81 -2.07
CA ARG A 140 -15.15 -2.96 -1.39
C ARG A 140 -15.71 -1.55 -1.22
N TYR A 141 -15.63 -1.02 0.00
CA TYR A 141 -16.05 0.33 0.33
C TYR A 141 -14.86 1.26 0.58
N SER A 142 -15.02 2.54 0.25
CA SER A 142 -14.17 3.63 0.70
C SER A 142 -14.90 4.45 1.75
N HIS A 143 -14.21 4.90 2.79
CA HIS A 143 -14.77 5.77 3.83
C HIS A 143 -15.16 7.15 3.29
N CYS A 144 -14.58 7.59 2.17
CA CYS A 144 -14.83 8.87 1.53
C CYS A 144 -14.81 10.04 2.54
N ALA A 145 -13.78 10.07 3.40
CA ALA A 145 -13.62 11.12 4.38
C ALA A 145 -13.62 12.52 3.70
N ILE A 146 -14.39 13.46 4.26
CA ILE A 146 -14.48 14.83 3.73
C ILE A 146 -13.16 15.57 3.95
N GLU A 147 -12.51 15.37 5.10
CA GLU A 147 -11.21 15.95 5.39
C GLU A 147 -10.10 15.21 4.65
N PRO A 148 -9.29 15.87 3.81
CA PRO A 148 -8.12 15.28 3.18
C PRO A 148 -7.01 15.08 4.21
N HIS A 149 -6.18 14.06 4.00
CA HIS A 149 -4.98 13.88 4.80
C HIS A 149 -4.03 15.06 4.65
N ALA A 150 -3.59 15.61 5.77
CA ALA A 150 -2.59 16.66 5.83
C ALA A 150 -1.61 16.40 6.96
N ALA A 151 -0.36 16.80 6.78
CA ALA A 151 0.64 16.74 7.83
C ALA A 151 1.59 17.94 7.74
N ILE A 152 2.02 18.43 8.91
CA ILE A 152 3.05 19.46 9.04
C ILE A 152 4.18 18.86 9.86
N GLY A 153 5.40 18.91 9.32
CA GLY A 153 6.61 18.52 10.04
C GLY A 153 7.50 19.74 10.29
N LYS A 154 8.04 19.87 11.49
CA LYS A 154 8.97 20.92 11.87
C LYS A 154 10.08 20.37 12.76
N TYR A 155 11.34 20.72 12.46
CA TYR A 155 12.42 20.58 13.42
C TYR A 155 12.48 21.81 14.32
N ASP A 156 12.58 21.60 15.62
CA ASP A 156 12.89 22.68 16.55
C ASP A 156 14.42 22.93 16.64
N TYR A 157 14.82 23.93 17.41
CA TYR A 157 16.25 24.29 17.58
C TYR A 157 17.07 23.20 18.29
N SER A 158 16.44 22.26 18.97
CA SER A 158 17.11 21.11 19.60
C SER A 158 17.27 19.91 18.64
N GLY A 159 16.78 20.02 17.40
CA GLY A 159 16.77 18.94 16.42
C GLY A 159 15.64 17.92 16.60
N ARG A 160 14.64 18.21 17.48
CA ARG A 160 13.47 17.35 17.66
C ARG A 160 12.47 17.59 16.54
N LEU A 161 12.04 16.49 15.89
CA LEU A 161 10.96 16.53 14.90
C LEU A 161 9.60 16.59 15.61
N ILE A 162 8.81 17.58 15.28
CA ILE A 162 7.42 17.76 15.71
C ILE A 162 6.54 17.53 14.48
N ILE A 163 5.53 16.68 14.59
CA ILE A 163 4.58 16.39 13.52
C ILE A 163 3.16 16.66 14.01
N TRP A 164 2.40 17.40 13.23
CA TRP A 164 0.94 17.54 13.34
C TRP A 164 0.32 16.82 12.14
N ALA A 165 -0.62 15.95 12.37
CA ALA A 165 -1.31 15.20 11.32
C ALA A 165 -2.82 15.16 11.56
N SER A 166 -3.58 15.22 10.47
CA SER A 166 -5.01 14.94 10.46
C SER A 166 -5.22 13.42 10.34
N SER A 167 -5.36 12.71 11.45
CA SER A 167 -5.53 11.26 11.49
C SER A 167 -6.37 10.84 12.68
#